data_eb3ba9cad410dfc860fe4898b8395f2b
#
_entry.id   eb3ba9cad410dfc860fe4898b8395f2b
#
_cell.length_a   1.000
_cell.length_b   1.000
_cell.length_c   1.000
_cell.angle_alpha   90.00
_cell.angle_beta   90.00
_cell.angle_gamma   90.00
#
_symmetry.space_group_name_H-M   'P 1'
#
loop_
_entity.id
_entity.type
_entity.pdbx_description
1 polymer ?
#
loop_
_entity_poly.entity_id
_entity_poly.type
_entity_poly.pdbx_seq_one_letter_code
_entity_poly.pdbx_strand_id
1 'polypeptide(L)'
;MHFHQLLALRHIKVLACGIDLYIYFHGSFLVKNLLIDWRHGAKWFWNCLFDADIANNTAGWQWIAGCGADAAPYFRVFNPVTQSEKFDKKGIYIKKYIPELIHLDQKFIHCPWEAPNSVLLDAGIKLGETYPSPIVDLKVSRLKALEAFNTLKS
;
A
#
# COMPACT_ATOMS: atom_id res chain seq x y z
N MET A 1 -3.26 1.52 19.15
CA MET A 1 -3.20 1.35 17.69
C MET A 1 -4.10 2.43 17.10
N HIS A 2 -3.52 3.46 16.42
CA HIS A 2 -4.26 4.65 16.03
C HIS A 2 -5.24 4.36 14.88
N PHE A 3 -6.40 5.04 14.89
CA PHE A 3 -7.49 4.96 13.92
C PHE A 3 -7.03 5.02 12.44
N HIS A 4 -5.98 5.79 12.15
CA HIS A 4 -5.38 5.89 10.81
C HIS A 4 -4.66 4.61 10.34
N GLN A 5 -4.12 3.80 11.26
CA GLN A 5 -3.56 2.48 10.93
C GLN A 5 -4.67 1.48 10.59
N LEU A 6 -5.83 1.60 11.23
CA LEU A 6 -7.02 0.79 10.93
C LEU A 6 -7.62 1.12 9.56
N LEU A 7 -7.58 2.38 9.11
CA LEU A 7 -8.04 2.78 7.77
C LEU A 7 -7.11 2.26 6.67
N ALA A 8 -5.79 2.35 6.86
CA ALA A 8 -4.83 1.71 5.95
C ALA A 8 -5.05 0.19 5.88
N LEU A 9 -5.33 -0.45 7.02
CA LEU A 9 -5.67 -1.88 7.13
C LEU A 9 -7.04 -2.21 6.50
N ARG A 10 -8.00 -1.30 6.52
CA ARG A 10 -9.30 -1.48 5.86
C ARG A 10 -9.16 -1.50 4.33
N HIS A 11 -8.30 -0.66 3.76
CA HIS A 11 -7.94 -0.70 2.35
C HIS A 11 -7.18 -1.99 1.98
N ILE A 12 -6.31 -2.47 2.87
CA ILE A 12 -5.62 -3.76 2.73
C ILE A 12 -6.63 -4.92 2.73
N LYS A 13 -7.66 -4.89 3.57
CA LYS A 13 -8.68 -5.95 3.67
C LYS A 13 -9.53 -6.10 2.40
N VAL A 14 -9.83 -5.00 1.72
CA VAL A 14 -10.57 -4.98 0.45
C VAL A 14 -9.71 -5.50 -0.71
N LEU A 15 -8.40 -5.34 -0.62
CA LEU A 15 -7.44 -5.70 -1.66
C LEU A 15 -6.95 -7.15 -1.58
N ALA A 16 -7.20 -7.87 -0.48
CA ALA A 16 -6.74 -9.26 -0.26
C ALA A 16 -7.47 -10.31 -1.12
N CYS A 17 -8.43 -9.94 -1.92
CA CYS A 17 -9.24 -10.88 -2.72
C CYS A 17 -8.66 -11.23 -4.11
N GLY A 18 -7.42 -10.87 -4.40
CA GLY A 18 -6.73 -11.19 -5.66
C GLY A 18 -5.23 -11.42 -5.45
N ILE A 19 -4.93 -12.50 -4.98
CA ILE A 19 -3.93 -13.14 -4.15
C ILE A 19 -2.44 -12.77 -4.38
N ASP A 20 -1.86 -12.66 -5.55
CA ASP A 20 -0.38 -12.56 -5.62
C ASP A 20 0.18 -11.15 -5.79
N LEU A 21 -0.41 -10.35 -6.65
CA LEU A 21 0.14 -9.03 -6.97
C LEU A 21 -0.07 -8.01 -5.84
N TYR A 22 -1.17 -8.12 -5.12
CA TYR A 22 -1.53 -7.20 -4.03
C TYR A 22 -0.70 -7.38 -2.77
N ILE A 23 -0.32 -8.62 -2.43
CA ILE A 23 0.58 -8.92 -1.31
C ILE A 23 1.89 -8.16 -1.49
N TYR A 24 2.46 -8.17 -2.68
CA TYR A 24 3.72 -7.49 -2.97
C TYR A 24 3.64 -5.97 -2.83
N PHE A 25 2.55 -5.34 -3.29
CA PHE A 25 2.42 -3.89 -3.21
C PHE A 25 2.15 -3.40 -1.80
N HIS A 26 1.23 -4.05 -1.09
CA HIS A 26 0.90 -3.66 0.29
C HIS A 26 2.03 -3.99 1.25
N GLY A 27 2.64 -5.17 1.11
CA GLY A 27 3.81 -5.54 1.87
C GLY A 27 4.98 -4.60 1.61
N SER A 28 5.22 -4.23 0.35
CA SER A 28 6.25 -3.24 0.00
C SER A 28 5.96 -1.87 0.60
N PHE A 29 4.72 -1.40 0.58
CA PHE A 29 4.34 -0.14 1.20
C PHE A 29 4.55 -0.17 2.71
N LEU A 30 4.08 -1.23 3.39
CA LEU A 30 4.24 -1.41 4.83
C LEU A 30 5.73 -1.41 5.22
N VAL A 31 6.54 -2.23 4.56
CA VAL A 31 7.93 -2.46 4.95
C VAL A 31 8.84 -1.32 4.47
N LYS A 32 8.65 -0.84 3.23
CA LYS A 32 9.60 0.07 2.59
C LYS A 32 9.17 1.54 2.68
N ASN A 33 7.89 1.86 2.59
CA ASN A 33 7.44 3.24 2.72
C ASN A 33 7.18 3.64 4.19
N LEU A 34 6.59 2.73 4.98
CA LEU A 34 6.31 2.97 6.39
C LEU A 34 7.44 2.53 7.33
N LEU A 35 8.45 1.79 6.84
CA LEU A 35 9.56 1.21 7.61
C LEU A 35 9.07 0.38 8.82
N ILE A 36 7.95 -0.33 8.64
CA ILE A 36 7.41 -1.23 9.65
C ILE A 36 8.03 -2.62 9.47
N ASP A 37 8.44 -3.26 10.58
CA ASP A 37 8.99 -4.61 10.54
C ASP A 37 8.02 -5.59 9.85
N TRP A 38 8.51 -6.33 8.88
CA TRP A 38 7.74 -7.28 8.07
C TRP A 38 7.02 -8.34 8.91
N ARG A 39 7.52 -8.67 10.10
CA ARG A 39 6.90 -9.64 11.02
C ARG A 39 5.50 -9.21 11.46
N HIS A 40 5.23 -7.90 11.55
CA HIS A 40 3.88 -7.40 11.85
C HIS A 40 2.90 -7.71 10.71
N GLY A 41 3.35 -7.56 9.46
CA GLY A 41 2.56 -7.93 8.29
C GLY A 41 2.34 -9.44 8.20
N ALA A 42 3.39 -10.24 8.41
CA ALA A 42 3.32 -11.70 8.41
C ALA A 42 2.34 -12.23 9.46
N LYS A 43 2.38 -11.68 10.69
CA LYS A 43 1.44 -12.03 11.77
C LYS A 43 0.00 -11.67 11.42
N TRP A 44 -0.20 -10.51 10.79
CA TRP A 44 -1.53 -10.09 10.39
C TRP A 44 -2.10 -11.00 9.28
N PHE A 45 -1.29 -11.36 8.29
CA PHE A 45 -1.67 -12.30 7.23
C PHE A 45 -2.02 -13.68 7.80
N TRP A 46 -1.20 -14.20 8.70
CA TRP A 46 -1.47 -15.44 9.40
C TRP A 46 -2.87 -15.51 10.01
N ASN A 47 -3.34 -14.40 10.58
CA ASN A 47 -4.64 -14.31 11.22
C ASN A 47 -5.81 -14.09 10.23
N CYS A 48 -5.53 -13.72 8.97
CA CYS A 48 -6.55 -13.33 7.99
C CYS A 48 -6.70 -14.29 6.82
N LEU A 49 -5.66 -15.06 6.50
CA LEU A 49 -5.67 -15.99 5.38
C LEU A 49 -6.33 -17.32 5.78
N PHE A 50 -7.20 -17.84 4.91
CA PHE A 50 -7.84 -19.14 5.12
C PHE A 50 -6.86 -20.31 4.92
N ASP A 51 -5.91 -20.14 4.00
CA ASP A 51 -4.90 -21.10 3.58
C ASP A 51 -3.51 -20.73 4.10
N ALA A 52 -3.44 -20.13 5.30
CA ALA A 52 -2.19 -19.69 5.87
C ALA A 52 -1.20 -20.85 6.03
N ASP A 53 -0.08 -20.76 5.31
CA ASP A 53 1.08 -21.63 5.44
C ASP A 53 2.26 -20.85 5.97
N ILE A 54 2.89 -21.33 7.04
CA ILE A 54 3.92 -20.58 7.75
C ILE A 54 5.18 -20.36 6.91
N ALA A 55 5.55 -21.36 6.08
CA ALA A 55 6.74 -21.28 5.25
C ALA A 55 6.54 -20.27 4.12
N ASN A 56 5.42 -20.36 3.39
CA ASN A 56 5.08 -19.45 2.29
C ASN A 56 4.86 -18.02 2.79
N ASN A 57 4.15 -17.85 3.89
CA ASN A 57 3.93 -16.54 4.49
C ASN A 57 5.25 -15.88 4.91
N THR A 58 6.11 -16.62 5.61
CA THR A 58 7.40 -16.11 6.06
C THR A 58 8.30 -15.80 4.87
N ALA A 59 8.45 -16.71 3.92
CA ALA A 59 9.28 -16.53 2.74
C ALA A 59 8.83 -15.33 1.89
N GLY A 60 7.53 -15.17 1.67
CA GLY A 60 6.95 -14.04 0.93
C GLY A 60 7.24 -12.68 1.59
N TRP A 61 7.08 -12.60 2.91
CA TRP A 61 7.39 -11.37 3.66
C TRP A 61 8.88 -11.05 3.73
N GLN A 62 9.73 -12.07 3.87
CA GLN A 62 11.18 -11.91 3.79
C GLN A 62 11.62 -11.42 2.41
N TRP A 63 11.03 -11.99 1.34
CA TRP A 63 11.29 -11.53 -0.03
C TRP A 63 10.93 -10.06 -0.22
N ILE A 64 9.76 -9.63 0.27
CA ILE A 64 9.33 -8.23 0.24
C ILE A 64 10.30 -7.33 1.01
N ALA A 65 10.77 -7.77 2.17
CA ALA A 65 11.71 -7.03 2.99
C ALA A 65 13.11 -6.94 2.35
N GLY A 66 13.40 -7.78 1.36
CA GLY A 66 14.72 -7.89 0.74
C GLY A 66 15.72 -8.67 1.60
N CYS A 67 15.23 -9.64 2.37
CA CYS A 67 16.02 -10.53 3.21
C CYS A 67 15.58 -11.99 3.03
N GLY A 68 16.24 -12.92 3.72
CA GLY A 68 15.95 -14.35 3.59
C GLY A 68 16.73 -15.04 2.49
N ALA A 69 16.48 -16.34 2.30
CA ALA A 69 17.24 -17.21 1.41
C ALA A 69 17.08 -16.87 -0.07
N ASP A 70 15.89 -16.35 -0.45
CA ASP A 70 15.54 -15.98 -1.84
C ASP A 70 15.18 -14.49 -1.91
N ALA A 71 16.02 -13.64 -1.35
CA ALA A 71 15.81 -12.20 -1.39
C ALA A 71 15.83 -11.68 -2.84
N ALA A 72 14.91 -10.77 -3.18
CA ALA A 72 14.90 -10.14 -4.50
C ALA A 72 16.28 -9.52 -4.82
N PRO A 73 16.83 -9.73 -6.04
CA PRO A 73 18.18 -9.29 -6.39
C PRO A 73 18.36 -7.76 -6.34
N TYR A 74 17.25 -7.04 -6.39
CA TYR A 74 17.23 -5.58 -6.32
C TYR A 74 16.26 -5.09 -5.26
N PHE A 75 16.73 -4.17 -4.42
CA PHE A 75 15.86 -3.47 -3.48
C PHE A 75 14.96 -2.48 -4.24
N ARG A 76 13.72 -2.87 -4.49
CA ARG A 76 12.73 -2.04 -5.17
C ARG A 76 11.74 -1.45 -4.17
N VAL A 77 11.58 -0.13 -4.22
CA VAL A 77 10.49 0.57 -3.52
C VAL A 77 9.44 0.93 -4.56
N PHE A 78 8.29 0.28 -4.49
CA PHE A 78 7.18 0.55 -5.41
C PHE A 78 6.49 1.86 -5.04
N ASN A 79 6.10 2.63 -6.06
CA ASN A 79 5.22 3.76 -5.89
C ASN A 79 3.78 3.27 -6.07
N PRO A 80 2.91 3.31 -5.03
CA PRO A 80 1.55 2.80 -5.10
C PRO A 80 0.68 3.53 -6.12
N VAL A 81 0.89 4.84 -6.34
CA VAL A 81 0.16 5.62 -7.35
C VAL A 81 0.46 5.08 -8.75
N THR A 82 1.75 4.99 -9.11
CA THR A 82 2.17 4.48 -10.43
C THR A 82 1.72 3.03 -10.67
N GLN A 83 1.70 2.20 -9.61
CA GLN A 83 1.19 0.84 -9.73
C GLN A 83 -0.33 0.83 -9.96
N SER A 84 -1.07 1.65 -9.22
CA SER A 84 -2.51 1.81 -9.39
C SER A 84 -2.86 2.27 -10.81
N GLU A 85 -2.18 3.27 -11.34
CA GLU A 85 -2.35 3.74 -12.72
C GLU A 85 -2.06 2.66 -13.76
N LYS A 86 -1.05 1.81 -13.50
CA LYS A 86 -0.67 0.73 -14.41
C LYS A 86 -1.73 -0.37 -14.47
N PHE A 87 -2.30 -0.78 -13.32
CA PHE A 87 -3.14 -1.96 -13.21
C PHE A 87 -4.64 -1.65 -13.20
N ASP A 88 -5.04 -0.44 -12.85
CA ASP A 88 -6.44 0.02 -12.85
C ASP A 88 -6.59 1.38 -13.55
N LYS A 89 -6.10 1.50 -14.77
CA LYS A 89 -6.06 2.76 -15.55
C LYS A 89 -7.36 3.58 -15.52
N LYS A 90 -8.50 2.92 -15.43
CA LYS A 90 -9.83 3.56 -15.43
C LYS A 90 -10.39 3.77 -14.03
N GLY A 91 -9.70 3.33 -12.99
CA GLY A 91 -10.17 3.41 -11.61
C GLY A 91 -11.42 2.57 -11.33
N ILE A 92 -11.68 1.53 -12.15
CA ILE A 92 -12.87 0.69 -12.02
C ILE A 92 -12.81 -0.11 -10.71
N TYR A 93 -11.65 -0.67 -10.42
CA TYR A 93 -11.43 -1.41 -9.19
C TYR A 93 -11.52 -0.49 -7.98
N ILE A 94 -10.88 0.68 -8.04
CA ILE A 94 -10.95 1.68 -6.98
C ILE A 94 -12.39 2.06 -6.70
N LYS A 95 -13.17 2.46 -7.71
CA LYS A 95 -14.57 2.85 -7.55
C LYS A 95 -15.45 1.74 -6.99
N LYS A 96 -15.15 0.48 -7.33
CA LYS A 96 -15.88 -0.68 -6.82
C LYS A 96 -15.68 -0.90 -5.32
N TYR A 97 -14.45 -0.69 -4.82
CA TYR A 97 -14.08 -1.06 -3.46
C TYR A 97 -13.89 0.14 -2.53
N ILE A 98 -13.80 1.35 -3.07
CA ILE A 98 -13.71 2.62 -2.35
C ILE A 98 -14.85 3.51 -2.81
N PRO A 99 -16.06 3.30 -2.29
CA PRO A 99 -17.25 4.01 -2.74
C PRO A 99 -17.17 5.53 -2.54
N GLU A 100 -16.35 5.99 -1.59
CA GLU A 100 -16.09 7.41 -1.36
C GLU A 100 -15.50 8.11 -2.60
N LEU A 101 -14.83 7.36 -3.48
CA LEU A 101 -14.20 7.90 -4.69
C LEU A 101 -15.05 7.72 -5.97
N ILE A 102 -16.28 7.23 -5.86
CA ILE A 102 -17.11 6.88 -7.02
C ILE A 102 -17.37 8.07 -7.95
N HIS A 103 -17.51 9.27 -7.38
CA HIS A 103 -17.79 10.51 -8.10
C HIS A 103 -16.55 11.31 -8.47
N LEU A 104 -15.36 10.85 -8.02
CA LEU A 104 -14.12 11.52 -8.34
C LEU A 104 -13.74 11.33 -9.82
N ASP A 105 -13.24 12.41 -10.44
CA ASP A 105 -12.71 12.39 -11.81
C ASP A 105 -11.60 11.35 -11.94
N GLN A 106 -11.60 10.62 -13.06
CA GLN A 106 -10.61 9.59 -13.35
C GLN A 106 -9.17 10.12 -13.28
N LYS A 107 -8.96 11.38 -13.61
CA LYS A 107 -7.65 12.03 -13.55
C LYS A 107 -7.03 12.01 -12.16
N PHE A 108 -7.85 12.06 -11.11
CA PHE A 108 -7.39 12.15 -9.71
C PHE A 108 -7.68 10.88 -8.92
N ILE A 109 -8.26 9.84 -9.54
CA ILE A 109 -8.71 8.63 -8.83
C ILE A 109 -7.57 7.88 -8.13
N HIS A 110 -6.33 7.98 -8.65
CA HIS A 110 -5.14 7.31 -8.10
C HIS A 110 -4.39 8.17 -7.06
N CYS A 111 -4.65 9.48 -7.04
CA CYS A 111 -4.03 10.45 -6.13
C CYS A 111 -5.05 11.54 -5.75
N PRO A 112 -6.14 11.21 -5.01
CA PRO A 112 -7.19 12.17 -4.65
C PRO A 112 -6.68 13.44 -3.97
N TRP A 113 -5.59 13.34 -3.22
CA TRP A 113 -4.97 14.47 -2.51
C TRP A 113 -4.29 15.50 -3.43
N GLU A 114 -4.10 15.20 -4.71
CA GLU A 114 -3.58 16.13 -5.71
C GLU A 114 -4.71 16.85 -6.46
N ALA A 115 -5.97 16.49 -6.21
CA ALA A 115 -7.12 17.13 -6.84
C ALA A 115 -7.34 18.53 -6.25
N PRO A 116 -7.76 19.51 -7.09
CA PRO A 116 -8.22 20.81 -6.62
C PRO A 116 -9.39 20.67 -5.63
N ASN A 117 -9.46 21.57 -4.65
CA ASN A 117 -10.51 21.55 -3.65
C ASN A 117 -11.93 21.60 -4.25
N SER A 118 -12.14 22.32 -5.36
CA SER A 118 -13.42 22.33 -6.07
C SER A 118 -13.82 20.94 -6.56
N VAL A 119 -12.89 20.20 -7.17
CA VAL A 119 -13.13 18.84 -7.66
C VAL A 119 -13.43 17.87 -6.51
N LEU A 120 -12.74 18.02 -5.37
CA LEU A 120 -12.99 17.21 -4.18
C LEU A 120 -14.38 17.50 -3.60
N LEU A 121 -14.77 18.78 -3.51
CA LEU A 121 -16.09 19.18 -3.02
C LEU A 121 -17.22 18.68 -3.92
N ASP A 122 -17.06 18.79 -5.24
CA ASP A 122 -18.04 18.29 -6.22
C ASP A 122 -18.20 16.76 -6.13
N ALA A 123 -17.13 16.06 -5.78
CA ALA A 123 -17.15 14.61 -5.55
C ALA A 123 -17.60 14.23 -4.13
N GLY A 124 -17.92 15.18 -3.24
CA GLY A 124 -18.29 14.93 -1.84
C GLY A 124 -17.13 14.46 -0.96
N ILE A 125 -15.89 14.75 -1.36
CA ILE A 125 -14.67 14.31 -0.66
C ILE A 125 -14.11 15.44 0.19
N LYS A 126 -13.83 15.12 1.46
CA LYS A 126 -13.11 15.99 2.38
C LYS A 126 -11.93 15.21 2.97
N LEU A 127 -10.72 15.58 2.56
CA LEU A 127 -9.49 14.94 3.01
C LEU A 127 -9.31 15.07 4.53
N GLY A 128 -9.01 13.94 5.15
CA GLY A 128 -8.90 13.83 6.61
C GLY A 128 -10.22 13.54 7.34
N GLU A 129 -11.39 13.65 6.64
CA GLU A 129 -12.71 13.37 7.21
C GLU A 129 -13.43 12.23 6.48
N THR A 130 -13.87 12.45 5.22
CA THR A 130 -14.57 11.43 4.43
C THR A 130 -13.60 10.51 3.68
N TYR A 131 -12.41 11.02 3.36
CA TYR A 131 -11.32 10.25 2.77
C TYR A 131 -9.99 10.62 3.46
N PRO A 132 -9.12 9.66 3.80
CA PRO A 132 -7.91 9.92 4.55
C PRO A 132 -6.91 10.76 3.75
N SER A 133 -6.18 11.62 4.45
CA SER A 133 -4.99 12.27 3.91
C SER A 133 -3.83 11.26 3.77
N PRO A 134 -2.87 11.48 2.84
CA PRO A 134 -1.67 10.66 2.75
C PRO A 134 -0.94 10.57 4.08
N ILE A 135 -0.57 9.35 4.48
CA ILE A 135 0.14 9.11 5.75
C ILE A 135 1.65 9.32 5.63
N VAL A 136 2.18 9.29 4.40
CA VAL A 136 3.60 9.54 4.09
C VAL A 136 3.73 10.25 2.75
N ASP A 137 4.77 11.07 2.61
CA ASP A 137 5.25 11.52 1.31
C ASP A 137 6.01 10.38 0.63
N LEU A 138 5.57 9.98 -0.56
CA LEU A 138 6.12 8.83 -1.29
C LEU A 138 7.56 9.04 -1.75
N LYS A 139 7.96 10.29 -2.06
CA LYS A 139 9.33 10.60 -2.47
C LYS A 139 10.27 10.53 -1.27
N VAL A 140 9.87 11.16 -0.17
CA VAL A 140 10.65 11.17 1.08
C VAL A 140 10.77 9.77 1.65
N SER A 141 9.67 9.00 1.70
CA SER A 141 9.68 7.63 2.23
C SER A 141 10.55 6.68 1.39
N ARG A 142 10.55 6.85 0.06
CA ARG A 142 11.45 6.11 -0.82
C ARG A 142 12.92 6.39 -0.52
N LEU A 143 13.30 7.64 -0.31
CA LEU A 143 14.68 8.01 0.01
C LEU A 143 15.10 7.40 1.35
N LYS A 144 14.27 7.50 2.38
CA LYS A 144 14.50 6.88 3.70
C LYS A 144 14.69 5.36 3.60
N ALA A 145 13.87 4.69 2.79
CA ALA A 145 13.98 3.25 2.58
C ALA A 145 15.32 2.85 1.91
N LEU A 146 15.76 3.63 0.92
CA LEU A 146 17.05 3.40 0.26
C LEU A 146 18.23 3.66 1.19
N GLU A 147 18.16 4.71 1.99
CA GLU A 147 19.16 5.02 3.01
C GLU A 147 19.28 3.88 4.04
N ALA A 148 18.14 3.46 4.62
CA ALA A 148 18.10 2.34 5.55
C ALA A 148 18.66 1.04 4.94
N PHE A 149 18.37 0.77 3.67
CA PHE A 149 18.93 -0.40 2.99
C PHE A 149 20.44 -0.30 2.78
N ASN A 150 20.96 0.88 2.50
CA ASN A 150 22.39 1.08 2.30
C ASN A 150 23.18 0.90 3.60
N THR A 151 22.62 1.27 4.75
CA THR A 151 23.27 1.04 6.07
C THR A 151 23.41 -0.45 6.41
N LEU A 152 22.58 -1.34 5.80
CA LEU A 152 22.71 -2.79 6.00
C LEU A 152 23.80 -3.44 5.16
N LYS A 153 24.38 -2.71 4.18
CA LYS A 153 25.42 -3.20 3.29
C LYS A 153 26.84 -2.81 3.74
N SER A 154 26.93 -1.86 4.67
CA SER A 154 28.18 -1.44 5.31
C SER A 154 28.50 -2.34 6.48
#